data_a4d08be366a4c9f56f00306bec085acc
#
_entry.id   a4d08be366a4c9f56f00306bec085acc
#
_cell.length_a   1.000
_cell.length_b   1.000
_cell.length_c   1.000
_cell.angle_alpha   90.00
_cell.angle_beta   90.00
_cell.angle_gamma   90.00
#
_symmetry.space_group_name_H-M   'P 1'
#
loop_
_entity.id
_entity.type
_entity.pdbx_description
1 polymer ?
#
loop_
_entity_poly.entity_id
_entity_poly.type
_entity_poly.pdbx_seq_one_letter_code
_entity_poly.pdbx_strand_id
1 'polypeptide(L)'
;MKGSLGGAALAAALLALGAGGAAANDFPTAARADYVLGCMAANGNTRIALERCSCSLDAIAEQMPYARYEEADTALRMQAGNLGERSAVFRDPPGVRAAVEDLRRAQAEATLRCFQ
;
A
#
# COMPACT_ATOMS: atom_id res chain seq x y z
N MET A 1 21.27 35.14 50.97
CA MET A 1 20.20 34.41 50.94
C MET A 1 19.43 34.55 49.71
N LYS A 2 19.72 33.99 48.75
CA LYS A 2 18.96 34.02 47.64
C LYS A 2 19.00 32.73 47.06
N GLY A 3 18.08 31.94 47.20
CA GLY A 3 17.96 30.67 46.62
C GLY A 3 17.88 30.78 45.11
N SER A 4 18.77 30.27 44.43
CA SER A 4 18.67 30.23 43.01
C SER A 4 17.78 29.08 42.67
N LEU A 5 16.58 29.40 42.38
CA LEU A 5 15.63 28.38 41.94
C LEU A 5 15.45 28.46 40.46
N GLY A 6 16.43 28.30 39.75
CA GLY A 6 16.26 28.34 38.34
C GLY A 6 17.02 27.22 37.68
N GLY A 7 16.42 26.12 37.43
CA GLY A 7 17.18 25.18 36.71
C GLY A 7 16.63 23.79 36.55
N ALA A 8 15.38 23.58 36.78
CA ALA A 8 14.87 22.22 36.68
C ALA A 8 13.64 22.02 35.79
N ALA A 9 13.42 22.91 34.83
CA ALA A 9 12.20 22.86 34.06
C ALA A 9 12.38 22.75 32.56
N LEU A 10 13.50 22.25 32.06
CA LEU A 10 13.77 22.25 30.63
C LEU A 10 14.10 20.90 30.02
N ALA A 11 13.75 19.82 30.66
CA ALA A 11 14.14 18.51 30.14
C ALA A 11 12.98 17.60 29.68
N ALA A 12 11.78 18.10 29.52
CA ALA A 12 10.64 17.24 29.23
C ALA A 12 9.95 17.46 27.89
N ALA A 13 10.57 18.12 26.95
CA ALA A 13 9.88 18.50 25.70
C ALA A 13 10.38 17.87 24.43
N LEU A 14 11.09 16.76 24.47
CA LEU A 14 11.75 16.23 23.26
C LEU A 14 11.42 14.79 22.90
N LEU A 15 10.30 14.26 23.31
CA LEU A 15 9.96 12.88 23.01
C LEU A 15 8.68 12.67 22.18
N ALA A 16 8.27 13.67 21.43
CA ALA A 16 7.05 13.54 20.63
C ALA A 16 7.30 13.42 19.12
N LEU A 17 8.48 13.01 18.70
CA LEU A 17 8.83 12.98 17.28
C LEU A 17 8.99 11.57 16.70
N GLY A 18 8.34 10.59 17.27
CA GLY A 18 8.61 9.22 16.86
C GLY A 18 7.48 8.45 16.19
N ALA A 19 6.33 9.06 15.91
CA ALA A 19 5.18 8.24 15.52
C ALA A 19 4.66 8.47 14.11
N GLY A 20 5.39 9.11 13.23
CA GLY A 20 4.81 9.61 11.99
C GLY A 20 5.09 8.83 10.71
N GLY A 21 5.63 7.62 10.70
CA GLY A 21 6.11 7.08 9.45
C GLY A 21 5.82 5.62 9.15
N ALA A 22 5.10 4.91 10.02
CA ALA A 22 5.03 3.45 9.89
C ALA A 22 3.87 2.91 9.07
N ALA A 23 2.91 3.77 8.65
CA ALA A 23 1.69 3.29 8.01
C ALA A 23 1.88 2.78 6.57
N ALA A 24 2.90 3.25 5.86
CA ALA A 24 3.14 2.89 4.45
C ALA A 24 3.77 1.51 4.26
N ASN A 25 4.18 0.83 5.33
CA ASN A 25 4.92 -0.42 5.24
C ASN A 25 4.24 -1.61 5.89
N ASP A 26 2.92 -1.62 5.93
CA ASP A 26 2.18 -2.75 6.47
C ASP A 26 2.08 -3.94 5.50
N PHE A 27 2.46 -3.76 4.25
CA PHE A 27 2.44 -4.84 3.27
C PHE A 27 3.51 -5.89 3.60
N PRO A 28 3.14 -7.17 3.74
CA PRO A 28 4.12 -8.23 3.94
C PRO A 28 5.10 -8.35 2.76
N THR A 29 6.31 -8.77 3.03
CA THR A 29 7.33 -8.95 1.99
C THR A 29 6.85 -9.87 0.87
N ALA A 30 6.17 -10.96 1.21
CA ALA A 30 5.64 -11.88 0.20
C ALA A 30 4.63 -11.22 -0.73
N ALA A 31 3.75 -10.38 -0.19
CA ALA A 31 2.78 -9.64 -1.01
C ALA A 31 3.48 -8.63 -1.93
N ARG A 32 4.52 -7.97 -1.43
CA ARG A 32 5.34 -7.06 -2.24
C ARG A 32 6.02 -7.79 -3.39
N ALA A 33 6.66 -8.92 -3.11
CA ALA A 33 7.31 -9.72 -4.12
C ALA A 33 6.33 -10.24 -5.16
N ASP A 34 5.18 -10.72 -4.73
CA ASP A 34 4.13 -11.24 -5.62
C ASP A 34 3.63 -10.15 -6.58
N TYR A 35 3.37 -8.95 -6.07
CA TYR A 35 2.96 -7.82 -6.91
C TYR A 35 4.03 -7.48 -7.94
N VAL A 36 5.28 -7.36 -7.52
CA VAL A 36 6.39 -6.99 -8.40
C VAL A 36 6.60 -8.04 -9.48
N LEU A 37 6.54 -9.32 -9.14
CA LEU A 37 6.67 -10.41 -10.11
C LEU A 37 5.53 -10.39 -11.13
N GLY A 38 4.30 -10.19 -10.69
CA GLY A 38 3.14 -10.09 -11.59
C GLY A 38 3.23 -8.88 -12.52
N CYS A 39 3.65 -7.75 -11.98
CA CYS A 39 3.86 -6.52 -12.74
C CYS A 39 4.97 -6.70 -13.80
N MET A 40 6.08 -7.33 -13.43
CA MET A 40 7.17 -7.61 -14.35
C MET A 40 6.77 -8.59 -15.44
N ALA A 41 5.92 -9.57 -15.13
CA ALA A 41 5.40 -10.49 -16.14
C ALA A 41 4.65 -9.75 -17.25
N ALA A 42 3.99 -8.64 -16.92
CA ALA A 42 3.27 -7.82 -17.89
C ALA A 42 4.15 -6.74 -18.57
N ASN A 43 5.25 -6.34 -17.95
CA ASN A 43 6.05 -5.18 -18.40
C ASN A 43 7.49 -5.53 -18.82
N GLY A 44 7.86 -6.79 -18.76
CA GLY A 44 9.19 -7.26 -19.12
C GLY A 44 10.07 -7.59 -17.92
N ASN A 45 10.92 -8.57 -18.11
CA ASN A 45 11.82 -9.05 -17.06
C ASN A 45 13.15 -8.31 -17.11
N THR A 46 13.12 -7.01 -16.88
CA THR A 46 14.28 -6.13 -16.95
C THR A 46 14.49 -5.40 -15.64
N ARG A 47 15.68 -4.85 -15.43
CA ARG A 47 15.98 -3.99 -14.29
C ARG A 47 15.05 -2.77 -14.23
N ILE A 48 14.78 -2.18 -15.39
CA ILE A 48 13.89 -1.02 -15.48
C ILE A 48 12.46 -1.41 -15.05
N ALA A 49 11.97 -2.55 -15.51
CA ALA A 49 10.67 -3.05 -15.09
C ALA A 49 10.62 -3.31 -13.58
N LEU A 50 11.67 -3.88 -13.00
CA LEU A 50 11.75 -4.08 -11.55
C LEU A 50 11.61 -2.76 -10.81
N GLU A 51 12.32 -1.72 -11.23
CA GLU A 51 12.29 -0.42 -10.57
C GLU A 51 10.91 0.23 -10.70
N ARG A 52 10.31 0.18 -11.89
CA ARG A 52 8.96 0.74 -12.12
C ARG A 52 7.88 -0.01 -11.36
N CYS A 53 7.94 -1.32 -11.35
CA CYS A 53 6.98 -2.15 -10.62
C CYS A 53 7.10 -1.98 -9.11
N SER A 54 8.32 -1.83 -8.59
CA SER A 54 8.55 -1.53 -7.18
C SER A 54 8.02 -0.15 -6.79
N CYS A 55 8.28 0.85 -7.63
CA CYS A 55 7.71 2.19 -7.47
C CYS A 55 6.18 2.13 -7.43
N SER A 56 5.56 1.37 -8.32
CA SER A 56 4.10 1.23 -8.37
C SER A 56 3.52 0.68 -7.09
N LEU A 57 4.15 -0.35 -6.53
CA LEU A 57 3.67 -0.90 -5.27
C LEU A 57 3.83 0.09 -4.12
N ASP A 58 4.95 0.79 -4.06
CA ASP A 58 5.15 1.82 -3.05
C ASP A 58 4.08 2.91 -3.14
N ALA A 59 3.74 3.34 -4.35
CA ALA A 59 2.68 4.33 -4.58
C ALA A 59 1.30 3.81 -4.14
N ILE A 60 0.99 2.53 -4.39
CA ILE A 60 -0.24 1.91 -3.93
C ILE A 60 -0.27 1.82 -2.41
N ALA A 61 0.83 1.39 -1.80
CA ALA A 61 0.93 1.24 -0.34
C ALA A 61 0.79 2.57 0.42
N GLU A 62 1.13 3.69 -0.21
CA GLU A 62 0.89 5.02 0.34
C GLU A 62 -0.60 5.37 0.42
N GLN A 63 -1.42 4.79 -0.44
CA GLN A 63 -2.82 5.19 -0.61
C GLN A 63 -3.81 4.28 0.08
N MET A 64 -3.42 3.06 0.40
CA MET A 64 -4.33 2.10 1.02
C MET A 64 -3.59 1.13 1.93
N PRO A 65 -4.23 0.71 3.04
CA PRO A 65 -3.65 -0.30 3.92
C PRO A 65 -3.68 -1.67 3.25
N TYR A 66 -2.77 -2.55 3.69
CA TYR A 66 -2.66 -3.89 3.11
C TYR A 66 -3.97 -4.69 3.17
N ALA A 67 -4.70 -4.61 4.26
CA ALA A 67 -5.98 -5.33 4.39
C ALA A 67 -6.96 -4.96 3.27
N ARG A 68 -7.00 -3.69 2.90
CA ARG A 68 -7.85 -3.21 1.82
C ARG A 68 -7.36 -3.67 0.45
N TYR A 69 -6.04 -3.61 0.26
CA TYR A 69 -5.40 -4.13 -0.94
C TYR A 69 -5.67 -5.63 -1.11
N GLU A 70 -5.48 -6.42 -0.04
CA GLU A 70 -5.70 -7.86 -0.06
C GLU A 70 -7.14 -8.22 -0.43
N GLU A 71 -8.11 -7.51 0.13
CA GLU A 71 -9.52 -7.70 -0.21
C GLU A 71 -9.77 -7.47 -1.70
N ALA A 72 -9.27 -6.36 -2.23
CA ALA A 72 -9.43 -6.00 -3.63
C ALA A 72 -8.68 -6.98 -4.57
N ASP A 73 -7.44 -7.30 -4.26
CA ASP A 73 -6.61 -8.20 -5.06
C ASP A 73 -7.21 -9.61 -5.10
N THR A 74 -7.66 -10.11 -3.95
CA THR A 74 -8.34 -11.41 -3.86
C THR A 74 -9.60 -11.42 -4.73
N ALA A 75 -10.42 -10.38 -4.64
CA ALA A 75 -11.63 -10.28 -5.45
C ALA A 75 -11.32 -10.26 -6.95
N LEU A 76 -10.30 -9.51 -7.37
CA LEU A 76 -9.90 -9.45 -8.77
C LEU A 76 -9.37 -10.81 -9.27
N ARG A 77 -8.59 -11.50 -8.47
CA ARG A 77 -8.09 -12.84 -8.82
C ARG A 77 -9.23 -13.85 -8.94
N MET A 78 -10.20 -13.79 -8.06
CA MET A 78 -11.39 -14.64 -8.11
C MET A 78 -12.28 -14.33 -9.31
N GLN A 79 -12.41 -13.06 -9.67
CA GLN A 79 -13.16 -12.65 -10.87
C GLN A 79 -12.45 -13.06 -12.17
N ALA A 80 -11.13 -13.01 -12.19
CA ALA A 80 -10.32 -13.41 -13.33
C ALA A 80 -10.27 -14.94 -13.48
N GLY A 81 -10.44 -15.68 -12.38
CA GLY A 81 -10.56 -17.12 -12.42
C GLY A 81 -11.87 -17.54 -13.08
N ASN A 82 -11.88 -18.72 -13.70
CA ASN A 82 -13.08 -19.25 -14.36
C ASN A 82 -14.00 -19.90 -13.31
N LEU A 83 -14.64 -19.08 -12.48
CA LEU A 83 -15.50 -19.51 -11.38
C LEU A 83 -16.98 -19.61 -11.77
N GLY A 84 -17.32 -19.28 -13.01
CA GLY A 84 -18.71 -19.30 -13.47
C GLY A 84 -19.59 -18.37 -12.64
N GLU A 85 -20.74 -18.90 -12.16
CA GLU A 85 -21.69 -18.12 -11.38
C GLU A 85 -21.13 -17.65 -10.03
N ARG A 86 -20.12 -18.31 -9.48
CA ARG A 86 -19.50 -17.91 -8.21
C ARG A 86 -18.78 -16.58 -8.31
N SER A 87 -18.38 -16.16 -9.50
CA SER A 87 -17.71 -14.88 -9.68
C SER A 87 -18.59 -13.70 -9.28
N ALA A 88 -19.91 -13.83 -9.35
CA ALA A 88 -20.84 -12.78 -8.94
C ALA A 88 -20.75 -12.49 -7.43
N VAL A 89 -20.44 -13.48 -6.60
CA VAL A 89 -20.28 -13.32 -5.15
C VAL A 89 -19.15 -12.34 -4.85
N PHE A 90 -18.12 -12.28 -5.69
CA PHE A 90 -16.96 -11.41 -5.51
C PHE A 90 -17.09 -10.07 -6.23
N ARG A 91 -18.11 -9.89 -7.09
CA ARG A 91 -18.35 -8.64 -7.77
C ARG A 91 -19.33 -7.72 -7.06
N ASP A 92 -20.34 -8.29 -6.40
CA ASP A 92 -21.51 -7.55 -5.96
C ASP A 92 -21.50 -7.04 -4.52
N PRO A 93 -20.76 -7.61 -3.53
CA PRO A 93 -20.73 -7.04 -2.20
C PRO A 93 -20.22 -5.60 -2.22
N PRO A 94 -20.95 -4.63 -1.62
CA PRO A 94 -20.57 -3.21 -1.71
C PRO A 94 -19.16 -2.89 -1.20
N GLY A 95 -18.72 -3.56 -0.13
CA GLY A 95 -17.38 -3.37 0.41
C GLY A 95 -16.30 -3.82 -0.55
N VAL A 96 -16.49 -4.96 -1.18
CA VAL A 96 -15.54 -5.49 -2.18
C VAL A 96 -15.46 -4.58 -3.39
N ARG A 97 -16.59 -4.10 -3.88
CA ARG A 97 -16.63 -3.18 -5.02
C ARG A 97 -15.86 -1.91 -4.73
N ALA A 98 -16.08 -1.32 -3.56
CA ALA A 98 -15.37 -0.12 -3.14
C ALA A 98 -13.86 -0.36 -3.01
N ALA A 99 -13.45 -1.50 -2.46
CA ALA A 99 -12.04 -1.85 -2.37
C ALA A 99 -11.38 -2.00 -3.74
N VAL A 100 -12.06 -2.62 -4.69
CA VAL A 100 -11.58 -2.75 -6.07
C VAL A 100 -11.45 -1.40 -6.75
N GLU A 101 -12.42 -0.51 -6.55
CA GLU A 101 -12.36 0.85 -7.11
C GLU A 101 -11.19 1.64 -6.53
N ASP A 102 -10.95 1.54 -5.22
CA ASP A 102 -9.82 2.17 -4.56
C ASP A 102 -8.50 1.65 -5.13
N LEU A 103 -8.38 0.34 -5.30
CA LEU A 103 -7.17 -0.25 -5.87
C LEU A 103 -6.94 0.20 -7.31
N ARG A 104 -7.98 0.23 -8.13
CA ARG A 104 -7.86 0.70 -9.53
C ARG A 104 -7.44 2.15 -9.60
N ARG A 105 -7.94 2.99 -8.71
CA ARG A 105 -7.53 4.40 -8.63
C ARG A 105 -6.06 4.52 -8.21
N ALA A 106 -5.65 3.76 -7.22
CA ALA A 106 -4.27 3.73 -6.76
C ALA A 106 -3.31 3.24 -7.85
N GLN A 107 -3.71 2.22 -8.61
CA GLN A 107 -2.93 1.69 -9.74
C GLN A 107 -2.81 2.70 -10.87
N ALA A 108 -3.87 3.44 -11.19
CA ALA A 108 -3.83 4.47 -12.22
C ALA A 108 -2.85 5.59 -11.85
N GLU A 109 -2.88 6.04 -10.61
CA GLU A 109 -1.94 7.03 -10.11
C GLU A 109 -0.50 6.50 -10.10
N ALA A 110 -0.30 5.26 -9.68
CA ALA A 110 1.00 4.60 -9.70
C ALA A 110 1.56 4.53 -11.13
N THR A 111 0.72 4.23 -12.11
CA THR A 111 1.11 4.17 -13.52
C THR A 111 1.60 5.53 -14.00
N LEU A 112 0.87 6.60 -13.70
CA LEU A 112 1.27 7.96 -14.07
C LEU A 112 2.58 8.38 -13.40
N ARG A 113 2.85 7.88 -12.22
CA ARG A 113 4.00 8.27 -11.42
C ARG A 113 5.26 7.47 -11.75
N CYS A 114 5.09 6.20 -12.09
CA CYS A 114 6.20 5.25 -12.19
C CYS A 114 6.55 4.80 -13.61
N PHE A 115 5.67 4.99 -14.58
CA PHE A 115 5.85 4.50 -15.96
C PHE A 115 5.96 5.61 -17.00
N GLN A 116 6.47 6.72 -16.60
CA GLN A 116 6.77 7.81 -17.54
C GLN A 116 8.11 7.62 -18.23
#